data_6f186df42dbbe4eac25d465ab188903f
#
_entry.id   6f186df42dbbe4eac25d465ab188903f
#
_cell.length_a   1.000
_cell.length_b   1.000
_cell.length_c   1.000
_cell.angle_alpha   90.00
_cell.angle_beta   90.00
_cell.angle_gamma   90.00
#
_symmetry.space_group_name_H-M   'P 1'
#
loop_
_entity.id
_entity.type
_entity.pdbx_description
1 polymer ?
#
loop_
_entity_poly.entity_id
_entity_poly.type
_entity_poly.pdbx_seq_one_letter_code
_entity_poly.pdbx_strand_id
1 'polypeptide(L)'
;MFNIIPQPVKININREKKGYTIDSKSKITYHHISEELTVFVKNTLKKDILICNDGTENIILKTDSSFLYDEGYTIVCADDTITVTAKNDIGIFYAVQTLKQIFLQSDGVIPCFEIEDYPRFGYRGYLLDCGRYFYSVDEIKRIVDFIALHKFNVLHWHLTEDQGWRIEIKKYPLLTEKGSKRSHTNFNHKPHSGYYTQEDIKEIVAYCHAHKIKVIPEFDVPGHNVAAIACYPYLSCFNRNLEVATHWGVKRDILCAGKESTYKFVYDVLDELIELFPDKIIHIGGDEAFKERWKICPDCQKAIKENNLSSEDDLQMYFMSKINDYLKSKGCSTIMWGNDTDGATDALSTDIAWTVYKPNCTEDKIKKELERGRKLINTRNRPYYLDFPYGWTSLKQVCDDNGALTENDDDTWGIEACMWTEYVPNMKKLEFLTFPRLGAISENAWSPNGTATFQNFIDKADSYYKLLDVYNINYAPLKKACPSFIYKHASSVWFKRRVFHWEGIHIFFDNKKVESMAKNTVTD
;
A
#
# COMPACT_ATOMS: atom_id res chain seq x y z
N MET A 1 -16.33 -10.23 26.44
CA MET A 1 -15.08 -10.39 25.66
C MET A 1 -14.86 -9.06 24.94
N PHE A 2 -13.64 -8.56 24.85
CA PHE A 2 -13.38 -7.38 24.02
C PHE A 2 -13.34 -7.77 22.55
N ASN A 3 -14.02 -7.01 21.72
CA ASN A 3 -14.08 -7.21 20.28
C ASN A 3 -13.01 -6.33 19.59
N ILE A 4 -11.77 -6.82 19.55
CA ILE A 4 -10.61 -6.09 19.03
C ILE A 4 -10.33 -6.52 17.58
N ILE A 5 -10.05 -5.57 16.69
CA ILE A 5 -9.63 -5.78 15.31
C ILE A 5 -8.36 -4.96 15.04
N PRO A 6 -7.24 -5.59 14.63
CA PRO A 6 -7.03 -7.04 14.54
C PRO A 6 -7.01 -7.70 15.93
N GLN A 7 -7.45 -8.97 15.96
CA GLN A 7 -7.53 -9.75 17.20
C GLN A 7 -6.12 -10.04 17.74
N PRO A 8 -5.86 -9.80 19.02
CA PRO A 8 -4.60 -10.17 19.66
C PRO A 8 -4.35 -11.68 19.64
N VAL A 9 -3.07 -12.08 19.66
CA VAL A 9 -2.63 -13.48 19.70
C VAL A 9 -3.23 -14.21 20.90
N LYS A 10 -3.22 -13.57 22.07
CA LYS A 10 -3.79 -14.14 23.29
C LYS A 10 -4.49 -13.05 24.11
N ILE A 11 -5.67 -13.37 24.60
CA ILE A 11 -6.43 -12.53 25.52
C ILE A 11 -7.10 -13.38 26.59
N ASN A 12 -6.81 -13.08 27.85
CA ASN A 12 -7.39 -13.71 29.02
C ASN A 12 -8.13 -12.65 29.85
N ILE A 13 -9.42 -12.85 30.12
CA ILE A 13 -10.23 -11.91 30.92
C ILE A 13 -10.63 -12.59 32.22
N ASN A 14 -10.32 -11.95 33.36
CA ASN A 14 -10.74 -12.37 34.68
C ASN A 14 -11.79 -11.40 35.24
N ARG A 15 -13.04 -11.82 35.27
CA ARG A 15 -14.17 -11.00 35.76
C ARG A 15 -14.39 -11.10 37.27
N GLU A 16 -13.71 -12.01 37.95
CA GLU A 16 -13.82 -12.20 39.40
C GLU A 16 -12.94 -11.22 40.17
N LYS A 17 -11.91 -10.69 39.55
CA LYS A 17 -11.02 -9.69 40.13
C LYS A 17 -11.53 -8.28 39.86
N LYS A 18 -11.23 -7.36 40.78
CA LYS A 18 -11.49 -5.95 40.59
C LYS A 18 -10.70 -5.43 39.39
N GLY A 19 -11.42 -4.87 38.44
CA GLY A 19 -10.83 -4.25 37.26
C GLY A 19 -10.39 -2.81 37.50
N TYR A 20 -9.99 -2.16 36.41
CA TYR A 20 -9.57 -0.77 36.38
C TYR A 20 -10.76 0.15 36.07
N THR A 21 -10.89 1.27 36.82
CA THR A 21 -11.89 2.30 36.54
C THR A 21 -11.21 3.47 35.85
N ILE A 22 -11.61 3.75 34.59
CA ILE A 22 -11.16 4.95 33.86
C ILE A 22 -11.98 6.13 34.36
N ASP A 23 -11.30 7.11 34.95
CA ASP A 23 -11.90 8.37 35.39
C ASP A 23 -10.99 9.56 35.09
N SER A 24 -11.40 10.75 35.50
CA SER A 24 -10.61 11.98 35.35
C SER A 24 -9.35 12.03 36.23
N LYS A 25 -9.14 11.01 37.08
CA LYS A 25 -7.96 10.87 37.93
C LYS A 25 -6.97 9.86 37.35
N SER A 26 -7.33 9.18 36.27
CA SER A 26 -6.43 8.26 35.59
C SER A 26 -5.18 8.97 35.08
N LYS A 27 -4.00 8.42 35.42
CA LYS A 27 -2.71 9.03 35.12
C LYS A 27 -1.85 8.05 34.32
N ILE A 28 -1.12 8.57 33.34
CA ILE A 28 -0.19 7.77 32.52
C ILE A 28 1.24 8.14 32.89
N THR A 29 2.07 7.14 33.14
CA THR A 29 3.51 7.26 33.32
C THR A 29 4.28 6.53 32.24
N TYR A 30 5.44 7.05 31.91
CA TYR A 30 6.32 6.55 30.86
C TYR A 30 7.68 6.17 31.44
N HIS A 31 8.18 4.98 31.03
CA HIS A 31 9.51 4.53 31.34
C HIS A 31 10.24 4.15 30.06
N HIS A 32 11.30 4.89 29.74
CA HIS A 32 12.15 4.67 28.56
C HIS A 32 11.40 4.74 27.20
N ILE A 33 10.47 5.67 27.07
CA ILE A 33 9.69 5.94 25.86
C ILE A 33 10.07 7.30 25.28
N SER A 34 10.11 7.42 23.95
CA SER A 34 10.44 8.67 23.29
C SER A 34 9.42 9.78 23.56
N GLU A 35 9.87 11.03 23.53
CA GLU A 35 9.00 12.19 23.69
C GLU A 35 7.91 12.25 22.60
N GLU A 36 8.27 11.89 21.37
CA GLU A 36 7.36 11.82 20.21
C GLU A 36 6.21 10.86 20.48
N LEU A 37 6.49 9.64 20.95
CA LEU A 37 5.46 8.67 21.29
C LEU A 37 4.62 9.13 22.47
N THR A 38 5.22 9.82 23.44
CA THR A 38 4.52 10.42 24.57
C THR A 38 3.46 11.41 24.11
N VAL A 39 3.80 12.31 23.17
CA VAL A 39 2.86 13.26 22.54
C VAL A 39 1.76 12.52 21.78
N PHE A 40 2.11 11.49 21.02
CA PHE A 40 1.13 10.67 20.31
C PHE A 40 0.13 10.00 21.27
N VAL A 41 0.60 9.39 22.35
CA VAL A 41 -0.26 8.74 23.37
C VAL A 41 -1.20 9.74 24.01
N LYS A 42 -0.71 10.95 24.35
CA LYS A 42 -1.53 12.05 24.88
C LYS A 42 -2.71 12.39 23.97
N ASN A 43 -2.39 12.59 22.69
CA ASN A 43 -3.39 12.99 21.69
C ASN A 43 -4.38 11.86 21.38
N THR A 44 -3.96 10.63 21.61
CA THR A 44 -4.65 9.41 21.21
C THR A 44 -5.61 8.86 22.26
N LEU A 45 -5.20 8.78 23.54
CA LEU A 45 -6.00 8.14 24.60
C LEU A 45 -7.05 9.08 25.21
N LYS A 46 -7.08 10.33 24.79
CA LYS A 46 -8.06 11.41 25.10
C LYS A 46 -7.66 12.48 26.09
N LYS A 47 -8.35 13.61 25.85
CA LYS A 47 -8.23 14.91 26.52
C LYS A 47 -8.39 14.88 28.05
N ASP A 48 -8.93 13.81 28.64
CA ASP A 48 -9.28 13.76 30.06
C ASP A 48 -8.34 12.88 30.92
N ILE A 49 -7.38 12.18 30.28
CA ILE A 49 -6.38 11.40 31.02
C ILE A 49 -5.16 12.31 31.27
N LEU A 50 -4.89 12.59 32.54
CA LEU A 50 -3.73 13.39 32.95
C LEU A 50 -2.44 12.57 32.81
N ILE A 51 -1.39 13.22 32.31
CA ILE A 51 -0.05 12.66 32.26
C ILE A 51 0.75 13.23 33.42
N CYS A 52 1.23 12.37 34.27
CA CYS A 52 1.98 12.71 35.47
C CYS A 52 3.23 11.83 35.63
N ASN A 53 4.27 12.42 36.20
CA ASN A 53 5.47 11.67 36.61
C ASN A 53 5.61 11.72 38.15
N ASP A 54 4.50 11.78 38.90
CA ASP A 54 4.51 11.97 40.36
C ASP A 54 4.32 10.69 41.20
N GLY A 55 4.38 9.51 40.55
CA GLY A 55 4.37 8.20 41.23
C GLY A 55 2.99 7.70 41.67
N THR A 56 1.87 8.34 41.22
CA THR A 56 0.50 7.86 41.50
C THR A 56 -0.16 7.32 40.25
N GLU A 57 0.45 6.34 39.63
CA GLU A 57 0.22 5.91 38.27
C GLU A 57 -0.80 4.78 38.19
N ASN A 58 -1.76 4.93 37.29
CA ASN A 58 -2.74 3.88 37.01
C ASN A 58 -2.49 3.22 35.62
N ILE A 59 -1.84 3.93 34.68
CA ILE A 59 -1.47 3.40 33.37
C ILE A 59 0.03 3.58 33.19
N ILE A 60 0.75 2.46 33.08
CA ILE A 60 2.21 2.42 33.01
C ILE A 60 2.61 1.92 31.61
N LEU A 61 3.34 2.73 30.87
CA LEU A 61 3.92 2.34 29.58
C LEU A 61 5.44 2.20 29.75
N LYS A 62 6.00 1.03 29.51
CA LYS A 62 7.42 0.77 29.67
C LYS A 62 8.01 -0.07 28.56
N THR A 63 9.28 0.16 28.24
CA THR A 63 10.04 -0.71 27.35
C THR A 63 10.91 -1.69 28.14
N ASP A 64 11.05 -2.89 27.58
CA ASP A 64 11.92 -3.97 28.09
C ASP A 64 12.62 -4.62 26.88
N SER A 65 13.91 -4.39 26.76
CA SER A 65 14.72 -4.89 25.63
C SER A 65 14.81 -6.42 25.56
N SER A 66 14.44 -7.12 26.63
CA SER A 66 14.37 -8.59 26.66
C SER A 66 13.13 -9.17 25.98
N PHE A 67 12.13 -8.33 25.62
CA PHE A 67 10.93 -8.77 24.92
C PHE A 67 11.28 -9.36 23.56
N LEU A 68 10.67 -10.51 23.21
CA LEU A 68 11.08 -11.30 22.05
C LEU A 68 10.79 -10.60 20.70
N TYR A 69 9.63 -9.98 20.56
CA TYR A 69 9.14 -9.43 19.29
C TYR A 69 9.33 -7.92 19.21
N ASP A 70 9.92 -7.42 18.13
CA ASP A 70 10.16 -5.98 17.94
C ASP A 70 8.88 -5.15 17.90
N GLU A 71 7.82 -5.68 17.32
CA GLU A 71 6.50 -5.04 17.21
C GLU A 71 5.48 -5.60 18.21
N GLY A 72 5.91 -6.54 19.08
CA GLY A 72 5.04 -7.18 20.05
C GLY A 72 4.92 -6.39 21.35
N TYR A 73 3.91 -6.74 22.16
CA TYR A 73 3.63 -6.13 23.45
C TYR A 73 2.80 -7.04 24.36
N THR A 74 2.80 -6.72 25.65
CA THR A 74 1.83 -7.23 26.61
C THR A 74 1.05 -6.08 27.22
N ILE A 75 -0.22 -6.34 27.57
CA ILE A 75 -1.05 -5.44 28.37
C ILE A 75 -1.62 -6.24 29.53
N VAL A 76 -1.34 -5.81 30.75
CA VAL A 76 -1.88 -6.41 31.97
C VAL A 76 -2.73 -5.37 32.70
N CYS A 77 -4.01 -5.68 32.90
CA CYS A 77 -4.93 -4.90 33.73
C CYS A 77 -5.21 -5.67 35.01
N ALA A 78 -4.71 -5.19 36.13
CA ALA A 78 -4.87 -5.80 37.46
C ALA A 78 -4.73 -4.74 38.56
N ASP A 79 -5.43 -4.93 39.68
CA ASP A 79 -5.27 -4.15 40.91
C ASP A 79 -5.32 -2.61 40.68
N ASP A 80 -6.33 -2.13 39.95
CA ASP A 80 -6.50 -0.73 39.57
C ASP A 80 -5.37 -0.13 38.72
N THR A 81 -4.58 -0.97 38.03
CA THR A 81 -3.51 -0.53 37.12
C THR A 81 -3.62 -1.18 35.74
N ILE A 82 -3.13 -0.50 34.71
CA ILE A 82 -2.89 -1.04 33.36
C ILE A 82 -1.40 -0.89 33.08
N THR A 83 -0.70 -2.01 32.89
CA THR A 83 0.70 -2.00 32.51
C THR A 83 0.88 -2.48 31.08
N VAL A 84 1.50 -1.67 30.25
CA VAL A 84 1.93 -2.01 28.89
C VAL A 84 3.44 -2.23 28.89
N THR A 85 3.88 -3.38 28.37
CA THR A 85 5.30 -3.69 28.19
C THR A 85 5.56 -4.09 26.75
N ALA A 86 6.59 -3.53 26.13
CA ALA A 86 7.04 -3.88 24.79
C ALA A 86 8.56 -3.75 24.69
N LYS A 87 9.16 -4.27 23.61
CA LYS A 87 10.60 -4.17 23.39
C LYS A 87 11.05 -2.73 23.14
N ASN A 88 10.23 -1.97 22.43
CA ASN A 88 10.52 -0.61 21.97
C ASN A 88 9.24 0.21 21.75
N ASP A 89 9.40 1.44 21.28
CA ASP A 89 8.32 2.37 20.99
C ASP A 89 7.27 1.84 20.00
N ILE A 90 7.65 0.97 19.06
CA ILE A 90 6.71 0.43 18.06
C ILE A 90 5.69 -0.48 18.71
N GLY A 91 6.12 -1.39 19.60
CA GLY A 91 5.23 -2.25 20.35
C GLY A 91 4.30 -1.46 21.28
N ILE A 92 4.80 -0.41 21.95
CA ILE A 92 3.95 0.51 22.74
C ILE A 92 2.89 1.20 21.86
N PHE A 93 3.29 1.65 20.66
CA PHE A 93 2.35 2.26 19.70
C PHE A 93 1.19 1.32 19.37
N TYR A 94 1.47 0.05 19.06
CA TYR A 94 0.41 -0.94 18.74
C TYR A 94 -0.42 -1.33 19.96
N ALA A 95 0.18 -1.39 21.14
CA ALA A 95 -0.56 -1.57 22.38
C ALA A 95 -1.57 -0.44 22.62
N VAL A 96 -1.20 0.80 22.31
CA VAL A 96 -2.09 1.96 22.42
C VAL A 96 -3.27 1.86 21.43
N GLN A 97 -3.06 1.36 20.22
CA GLN A 97 -4.19 1.10 19.28
C GLN A 97 -5.17 0.05 19.84
N THR A 98 -4.65 -0.96 20.53
CA THR A 98 -5.49 -1.97 21.21
C THR A 98 -6.22 -1.37 22.42
N LEU A 99 -5.55 -0.58 23.25
CA LEU A 99 -6.18 0.10 24.38
C LEU A 99 -7.31 1.05 23.97
N LYS A 100 -7.15 1.76 22.86
CA LYS A 100 -8.23 2.59 22.27
C LYS A 100 -9.51 1.81 22.08
N GLN A 101 -9.41 0.63 21.48
CA GLN A 101 -10.57 -0.20 21.21
C GLN A 101 -11.19 -0.76 22.51
N ILE A 102 -10.36 -1.12 23.49
CA ILE A 102 -10.82 -1.56 24.82
C ILE A 102 -11.56 -0.42 25.53
N PHE A 103 -10.99 0.79 25.53
CA PHE A 103 -11.60 1.95 26.20
C PHE A 103 -12.94 2.34 25.57
N LEU A 104 -13.07 2.25 24.25
CA LEU A 104 -14.33 2.55 23.56
C LEU A 104 -15.45 1.53 23.84
N GLN A 105 -15.09 0.33 24.27
CA GLN A 105 -16.05 -0.74 24.60
C GLN A 105 -16.39 -0.79 26.09
N SER A 106 -15.76 0.05 26.90
CA SER A 106 -15.88 0.03 28.34
C SER A 106 -16.77 1.18 28.83
N ASP A 107 -17.81 0.86 29.62
CA ASP A 107 -18.67 1.84 30.27
C ASP A 107 -18.01 2.42 31.55
N GLY A 108 -16.72 2.76 31.47
CA GLY A 108 -15.94 3.31 32.57
C GLY A 108 -15.26 2.27 33.46
N VAL A 109 -15.62 0.99 33.39
CA VAL A 109 -14.97 -0.08 34.15
C VAL A 109 -14.42 -1.14 33.20
N ILE A 110 -13.11 -1.38 33.30
CA ILE A 110 -12.40 -2.41 32.53
C ILE A 110 -12.15 -3.61 33.43
N PRO A 111 -12.61 -4.84 33.10
CA PRO A 111 -12.29 -6.03 33.88
C PRO A 111 -10.77 -6.31 33.90
N CYS A 112 -10.29 -7.07 34.86
CA CYS A 112 -8.92 -7.56 34.79
C CYS A 112 -8.70 -8.41 33.55
N PHE A 113 -7.59 -8.17 32.84
CA PHE A 113 -7.24 -8.93 31.65
C PHE A 113 -5.72 -8.98 31.44
N GLU A 114 -5.31 -9.94 30.64
CA GLU A 114 -3.94 -10.05 30.12
C GLU A 114 -4.02 -10.22 28.61
N ILE A 115 -3.24 -9.43 27.87
CA ILE A 115 -3.04 -9.54 26.42
C ILE A 115 -1.57 -9.78 26.16
N GLU A 116 -1.28 -10.74 25.29
CA GLU A 116 -0.01 -10.92 24.62
C GLU A 116 -0.24 -10.83 23.12
N ASP A 117 0.52 -9.99 22.41
CA ASP A 117 0.23 -9.69 21.02
C ASP A 117 1.51 -9.36 20.24
N TYR A 118 1.54 -9.81 18.99
CA TYR A 118 2.60 -9.55 18.02
C TYR A 118 2.10 -9.87 16.61
N PRO A 119 2.68 -9.25 15.54
CA PRO A 119 2.23 -9.46 14.19
C PRO A 119 2.59 -10.84 13.64
N ARG A 120 1.70 -11.40 12.81
CA ARG A 120 1.96 -12.61 12.02
C ARG A 120 2.96 -12.34 10.90
N PHE A 121 2.82 -11.23 10.18
CA PHE A 121 3.70 -10.85 9.07
C PHE A 121 4.43 -9.53 9.37
N GLY A 122 5.71 -9.46 8.96
CA GLY A 122 6.55 -8.29 9.14
C GLY A 122 6.21 -7.12 8.22
N TYR A 123 5.67 -7.38 7.02
CA TYR A 123 5.20 -6.34 6.08
C TYR A 123 3.67 -6.33 6.03
N ARG A 124 3.07 -5.19 6.33
CA ARG A 124 1.63 -4.96 6.33
C ARG A 124 1.36 -3.65 5.63
N GLY A 125 1.21 -3.74 4.30
CA GLY A 125 1.16 -2.58 3.41
C GLY A 125 -0.25 -2.12 3.05
N TYR A 126 -0.37 -0.83 2.80
CA TYR A 126 -1.50 -0.21 2.14
C TYR A 126 -0.98 0.60 0.96
N LEU A 127 -1.29 0.15 -0.27
CA LEU A 127 -1.00 0.90 -1.48
C LEU A 127 -2.08 1.95 -1.71
N LEU A 128 -1.66 3.18 -1.98
CA LEU A 128 -2.52 4.27 -2.42
C LEU A 128 -2.09 4.80 -3.79
N ASP A 129 -2.94 4.67 -4.78
CA ASP A 129 -2.77 5.26 -6.09
C ASP A 129 -3.19 6.73 -6.09
N CYS A 130 -2.20 7.63 -6.22
CA CYS A 130 -2.42 9.06 -6.42
C CYS A 130 -2.26 9.49 -7.90
N GLY A 131 -1.77 8.60 -8.75
CA GLY A 131 -1.60 8.86 -10.19
C GLY A 131 -2.91 9.09 -10.90
N ARG A 132 -3.90 8.18 -10.72
CA ARG A 132 -5.23 8.28 -11.35
C ARG A 132 -6.07 9.39 -10.74
N TYR A 133 -6.14 9.49 -9.39
CA TYR A 133 -6.76 10.62 -8.69
C TYR A 133 -5.85 11.11 -7.58
N PHE A 134 -5.62 12.42 -7.56
CA PHE A 134 -4.83 13.10 -6.53
C PHE A 134 -5.63 13.23 -5.24
N TYR A 135 -5.00 12.97 -4.11
CA TYR A 135 -5.50 13.19 -2.77
C TYR A 135 -4.65 14.25 -2.06
N SER A 136 -5.28 15.16 -1.35
CA SER A 136 -4.58 16.24 -0.61
C SER A 136 -3.73 15.68 0.54
N VAL A 137 -2.82 16.50 1.05
CA VAL A 137 -1.97 16.16 2.23
C VAL A 137 -2.84 15.74 3.42
N ASP A 138 -3.93 16.46 3.70
CA ASP A 138 -4.85 16.13 4.80
C ASP A 138 -5.58 14.80 4.57
N GLU A 139 -5.95 14.50 3.31
CA GLU A 139 -6.56 13.21 2.97
C GLU A 139 -5.56 12.06 3.13
N ILE A 140 -4.28 12.26 2.78
CA ILE A 140 -3.22 11.26 3.03
C ILE A 140 -3.03 11.03 4.53
N LYS A 141 -2.94 12.11 5.34
CA LYS A 141 -2.84 11.98 6.80
C LYS A 141 -4.01 11.22 7.41
N ARG A 142 -5.23 11.48 6.93
CA ARG A 142 -6.41 10.73 7.34
C ARG A 142 -6.31 9.23 6.98
N ILE A 143 -5.73 8.89 5.82
CA ILE A 143 -5.45 7.51 5.45
C ILE A 143 -4.42 6.89 6.41
N VAL A 144 -3.37 7.62 6.75
CA VAL A 144 -2.35 7.18 7.72
C VAL A 144 -2.98 6.87 9.08
N ASP A 145 -3.89 7.72 9.56
CA ASP A 145 -4.58 7.50 10.84
C ASP A 145 -5.32 6.16 10.88
N PHE A 146 -6.06 5.82 9.81
CA PHE A 146 -6.81 4.58 9.86
C PHE A 146 -5.99 3.33 9.49
N ILE A 147 -4.93 3.41 8.69
CA ILE A 147 -4.03 2.27 8.52
C ILE A 147 -3.22 2.00 9.79
N ALA A 148 -2.81 3.05 10.52
CA ALA A 148 -2.17 2.95 11.83
C ALA A 148 -3.08 2.28 12.88
N LEU A 149 -4.37 2.68 12.93
CA LEU A 149 -5.38 2.08 13.82
C LEU A 149 -5.51 0.56 13.58
N HIS A 150 -5.32 0.11 12.35
CA HIS A 150 -5.38 -1.29 11.93
C HIS A 150 -4.00 -1.99 11.92
N LYS A 151 -2.99 -1.37 12.54
CA LYS A 151 -1.62 -1.91 12.72
C LYS A 151 -0.89 -2.22 11.40
N PHE A 152 -1.20 -1.52 10.31
CA PHE A 152 -0.36 -1.49 9.12
C PHE A 152 0.93 -0.71 9.41
N ASN A 153 2.03 -1.09 8.76
CA ASN A 153 3.35 -0.49 8.98
C ASN A 153 4.00 0.05 7.70
N VAL A 154 3.30 0.00 6.57
CA VAL A 154 3.78 0.51 5.29
C VAL A 154 2.67 1.27 4.57
N LEU A 155 2.99 2.49 4.13
CA LEU A 155 2.28 3.21 3.09
C LEU A 155 3.07 3.03 1.78
N HIS A 156 2.56 2.23 0.86
CA HIS A 156 3.06 2.14 -0.51
C HIS A 156 2.39 3.24 -1.33
N TRP A 157 3.16 4.23 -1.75
CA TRP A 157 2.62 5.45 -2.35
C TRP A 157 2.90 5.49 -3.85
N HIS A 158 1.89 5.14 -4.65
CA HIS A 158 1.97 5.14 -6.11
C HIS A 158 1.80 6.55 -6.65
N LEU A 159 2.92 7.16 -7.08
CA LEU A 159 3.04 8.59 -7.36
C LEU A 159 3.12 8.94 -8.84
N THR A 160 3.34 7.96 -9.72
CA THR A 160 3.56 8.18 -11.16
C THR A 160 2.70 7.25 -11.98
N GLU A 161 2.02 7.81 -13.01
CA GLU A 161 1.07 7.07 -13.83
C GLU A 161 0.88 7.74 -15.19
N ASP A 162 0.29 7.04 -16.15
CA ASP A 162 -0.08 7.57 -17.47
C ASP A 162 -0.97 8.82 -17.38
N GLN A 163 -1.86 8.86 -16.37
CA GLN A 163 -2.86 9.91 -16.19
C GLN A 163 -2.41 11.04 -15.26
N GLY A 164 -1.22 10.95 -14.69
CA GLY A 164 -0.71 12.02 -13.86
C GLY A 164 0.58 11.69 -13.12
N TRP A 165 1.48 12.63 -13.14
CA TRP A 165 2.70 12.66 -12.33
C TRP A 165 2.45 13.47 -11.06
N ARG A 166 2.75 12.93 -9.87
CA ARG A 166 2.29 13.53 -8.61
C ARG A 166 3.38 14.03 -7.69
N ILE A 167 4.65 13.83 -7.99
CA ILE A 167 5.75 14.25 -7.14
C ILE A 167 6.63 15.31 -7.83
N GLU A 168 6.97 16.38 -7.11
CA GLU A 168 7.89 17.40 -7.61
C GLU A 168 9.30 16.82 -7.75
N ILE A 169 9.83 16.91 -8.98
CA ILE A 169 11.23 16.64 -9.31
C ILE A 169 11.83 17.94 -9.83
N LYS A 170 12.67 18.58 -9.03
CA LYS A 170 13.22 19.92 -9.33
C LYS A 170 13.99 19.96 -10.62
N LYS A 171 14.68 18.87 -10.94
CA LYS A 171 15.42 18.73 -12.20
C LYS A 171 14.53 18.65 -13.44
N TYR A 172 13.27 18.23 -13.27
CA TYR A 172 12.32 18.02 -14.35
C TYR A 172 10.98 18.73 -14.10
N PRO A 173 10.93 20.08 -14.10
CA PRO A 173 9.78 20.86 -13.66
C PRO A 173 8.49 20.61 -14.49
N LEU A 174 8.62 20.27 -15.77
CA LEU A 174 7.44 19.96 -16.60
C LEU A 174 6.63 18.77 -16.08
N LEU A 175 7.24 17.86 -15.29
CA LEU A 175 6.51 16.73 -14.69
C LEU A 175 5.35 17.19 -13.81
N THR A 176 5.50 18.31 -13.09
CA THR A 176 4.44 18.89 -12.28
C THR A 176 3.70 20.02 -13.00
N GLU A 177 4.36 20.81 -13.84
CA GLU A 177 3.70 21.89 -14.59
C GLU A 177 2.72 21.38 -15.63
N LYS A 178 3.06 20.32 -16.38
CA LYS A 178 2.26 19.68 -17.42
C LYS A 178 1.79 18.28 -17.00
N GLY A 179 2.69 17.42 -16.55
CA GLY A 179 2.45 16.00 -16.26
C GLY A 179 1.42 15.75 -15.15
N SER A 180 1.24 16.70 -14.24
CA SER A 180 0.25 16.60 -13.16
C SER A 180 -1.18 16.92 -13.60
N LYS A 181 -1.40 17.34 -14.85
CA LYS A 181 -2.67 17.90 -15.35
C LYS A 181 -3.19 17.11 -16.52
N ARG A 182 -4.48 16.78 -16.50
CA ARG A 182 -5.19 16.24 -17.66
C ARG A 182 -6.49 16.99 -17.92
N SER A 183 -6.88 17.10 -19.20
CA SER A 183 -8.01 17.91 -19.62
C SER A 183 -9.37 17.38 -19.14
N HIS A 184 -9.49 16.06 -19.00
CA HIS A 184 -10.69 15.39 -18.48
C HIS A 184 -10.34 13.99 -17.97
N THR A 185 -11.30 13.33 -17.35
CA THR A 185 -11.23 11.91 -16.99
C THR A 185 -12.37 11.16 -17.65
N ASN A 186 -12.19 9.94 -18.07
CA ASN A 186 -13.25 9.09 -18.63
C ASN A 186 -14.43 8.90 -17.68
N PHE A 187 -14.17 8.96 -16.38
CA PHE A 187 -15.16 8.64 -15.37
C PHE A 187 -16.17 9.77 -15.15
N ASN A 188 -15.71 11.01 -15.09
CA ASN A 188 -16.54 12.16 -14.74
C ASN A 188 -16.46 13.31 -15.74
N HIS A 189 -15.67 13.17 -16.79
CA HIS A 189 -15.46 14.17 -17.87
C HIS A 189 -15.00 15.55 -17.36
N LYS A 190 -14.37 15.61 -16.18
CA LYS A 190 -13.84 16.85 -15.60
C LYS A 190 -12.32 16.88 -15.69
N PRO A 191 -11.72 18.09 -15.80
CA PRO A 191 -10.28 18.24 -15.63
C PRO A 191 -9.84 17.72 -14.27
N HIS A 192 -8.62 17.21 -14.19
CA HIS A 192 -8.01 16.78 -12.93
C HIS A 192 -6.55 17.19 -12.87
N SER A 193 -6.13 17.68 -11.71
CA SER A 193 -4.75 18.10 -11.47
C SER A 193 -4.41 17.98 -10.00
N GLY A 194 -3.12 18.01 -9.70
CA GLY A 194 -2.56 17.99 -8.35
C GLY A 194 -1.20 17.32 -8.34
N TYR A 195 -0.34 17.76 -7.46
CA TYR A 195 0.95 17.15 -7.17
C TYR A 195 1.39 17.53 -5.76
N TYR A 196 2.36 16.82 -5.24
CA TYR A 196 3.00 17.11 -3.96
C TYR A 196 4.32 17.81 -4.21
N THR A 197 4.52 18.94 -3.54
CA THR A 197 5.84 19.58 -3.43
C THR A 197 6.77 18.70 -2.60
N GLN A 198 8.07 18.91 -2.69
CA GLN A 198 9.00 18.17 -1.83
C GLN A 198 8.77 18.43 -0.34
N GLU A 199 8.26 19.60 0.01
CA GLU A 199 7.89 19.91 1.40
C GLU A 199 6.63 19.14 1.83
N ASP A 200 5.60 19.01 0.97
CA ASP A 200 4.43 18.15 1.23
C ASP A 200 4.86 16.68 1.45
N ILE A 201 5.80 16.18 0.65
CA ILE A 201 6.35 14.82 0.80
C ILE A 201 7.02 14.67 2.18
N LYS A 202 7.89 15.60 2.56
CA LYS A 202 8.58 15.56 3.87
C LYS A 202 7.59 15.59 5.03
N GLU A 203 6.54 16.42 4.91
CA GLU A 203 5.48 16.53 5.92
C GLU A 203 4.73 15.19 6.08
N ILE A 204 4.35 14.54 4.96
CA ILE A 204 3.68 13.24 4.98
C ILE A 204 4.60 12.15 5.51
N VAL A 205 5.87 12.10 5.10
CA VAL A 205 6.85 11.12 5.59
C VAL A 205 7.04 11.26 7.11
N ALA A 206 7.20 12.49 7.61
CA ALA A 206 7.32 12.73 9.05
C ALA A 206 6.04 12.29 9.80
N TYR A 207 4.86 12.57 9.23
CA TYR A 207 3.59 12.15 9.81
C TYR A 207 3.45 10.61 9.86
N CYS A 208 3.84 9.91 8.79
CA CYS A 208 3.87 8.45 8.75
C CYS A 208 4.82 7.87 9.80
N HIS A 209 6.02 8.42 9.94
CA HIS A 209 7.01 7.95 10.91
C HIS A 209 6.53 8.15 12.36
N ALA A 210 5.84 9.26 12.66
CA ALA A 210 5.19 9.46 13.96
C ALA A 210 4.14 8.37 14.26
N HIS A 211 3.52 7.79 13.22
CA HIS A 211 2.58 6.68 13.30
C HIS A 211 3.23 5.30 13.10
N LYS A 212 4.57 5.21 13.15
CA LYS A 212 5.35 3.97 12.98
C LYS A 212 5.10 3.28 11.62
N ILE A 213 4.81 4.08 10.59
CA ILE A 213 4.57 3.66 9.22
C ILE A 213 5.74 4.10 8.34
N LYS A 214 6.35 3.16 7.63
CA LYS A 214 7.34 3.42 6.57
C LYS A 214 6.64 3.87 5.30
N VAL A 215 7.30 4.75 4.53
CA VAL A 215 6.77 5.19 3.24
C VAL A 215 7.62 4.64 2.11
N ILE A 216 6.99 3.85 1.24
CA ILE A 216 7.63 3.29 0.04
C ILE A 216 7.04 4.01 -1.17
N PRO A 217 7.80 4.93 -1.80
CA PRO A 217 7.35 5.56 -3.03
C PRO A 217 7.43 4.58 -4.19
N GLU A 218 6.44 4.60 -5.07
CA GLU A 218 6.50 3.91 -6.35
C GLU A 218 6.74 4.91 -7.48
N PHE A 219 7.82 4.67 -8.20
CA PHE A 219 8.11 5.22 -9.51
C PHE A 219 8.07 4.07 -10.50
N ASP A 220 6.93 3.89 -11.13
CA ASP A 220 6.69 2.77 -12.04
C ASP A 220 7.44 2.98 -13.37
N VAL A 221 8.19 1.98 -13.79
CA VAL A 221 8.97 1.95 -15.03
C VAL A 221 9.07 0.52 -15.58
N PRO A 222 9.13 0.30 -16.89
CA PRO A 222 9.10 1.27 -17.98
C PRO A 222 7.68 1.65 -18.43
N GLY A 223 6.65 0.90 -17.99
CA GLY A 223 5.23 1.18 -18.22
C GLY A 223 4.75 2.41 -17.47
N HIS A 224 3.47 2.75 -17.59
CA HIS A 224 2.79 3.78 -16.79
C HIS A 224 3.46 5.17 -16.78
N ASN A 225 4.07 5.58 -17.92
CA ASN A 225 4.90 6.79 -18.04
C ASN A 225 4.43 7.79 -19.11
N VAL A 226 3.19 7.68 -19.60
CA VAL A 226 2.70 8.63 -20.64
C VAL A 226 2.73 10.06 -20.12
N ALA A 227 2.45 10.32 -18.85
CA ALA A 227 2.57 11.68 -18.30
C ALA A 227 4.01 12.23 -18.38
N ALA A 228 5.01 11.40 -18.08
CA ALA A 228 6.42 11.79 -18.22
C ALA A 228 6.81 11.98 -19.69
N ILE A 229 6.39 11.07 -20.56
CA ILE A 229 6.66 11.16 -22.02
C ILE A 229 5.99 12.39 -22.63
N ALA A 230 4.78 12.74 -22.19
CA ALA A 230 4.10 13.97 -22.64
C ALA A 230 4.90 15.24 -22.27
N CYS A 231 5.65 15.21 -21.18
CA CYS A 231 6.53 16.30 -20.75
C CYS A 231 7.87 16.29 -21.50
N TYR A 232 8.43 15.11 -21.70
CA TYR A 232 9.76 14.87 -22.26
C TYR A 232 9.70 13.78 -23.33
N PRO A 233 9.31 14.12 -24.58
CA PRO A 233 9.07 13.15 -25.66
C PRO A 233 10.26 12.25 -25.98
N TYR A 234 11.49 12.70 -25.71
CA TYR A 234 12.73 11.93 -25.94
C TYR A 234 12.82 10.64 -25.11
N LEU A 235 12.00 10.52 -24.05
CA LEU A 235 11.93 9.32 -23.19
C LEU A 235 11.29 8.14 -23.92
N SER A 236 10.45 8.38 -24.94
CA SER A 236 9.82 7.33 -25.74
C SER A 236 10.68 6.90 -26.91
N CYS A 237 10.38 5.72 -27.49
CA CYS A 237 11.12 5.17 -28.64
C CYS A 237 11.15 6.10 -29.85
N PHE A 238 10.08 6.84 -30.09
CA PHE A 238 9.89 7.63 -31.32
C PHE A 238 9.74 9.13 -31.07
N ASN A 239 10.09 9.64 -29.90
CA ASN A 239 10.01 11.05 -29.51
C ASN A 239 8.63 11.68 -29.79
N ARG A 240 7.56 10.91 -29.56
CA ARG A 240 6.19 11.33 -29.90
C ARG A 240 5.71 12.43 -28.96
N ASN A 241 5.11 13.47 -29.54
CA ASN A 241 4.36 14.45 -28.78
C ASN A 241 3.03 13.84 -28.34
N LEU A 242 2.94 13.50 -27.07
CA LEU A 242 1.75 12.94 -26.43
C LEU A 242 1.12 13.98 -25.49
N GLU A 243 -0.15 13.78 -25.22
CA GLU A 243 -0.83 14.43 -24.10
C GLU A 243 -0.89 13.47 -22.91
N VAL A 244 -1.01 14.02 -21.69
CA VAL A 244 -1.27 13.24 -20.47
C VAL A 244 -2.53 12.42 -20.69
N ALA A 245 -2.47 11.13 -20.36
CA ALA A 245 -3.58 10.23 -20.64
C ALA A 245 -4.86 10.63 -19.89
N THR A 246 -5.99 10.58 -20.58
CA THR A 246 -7.30 10.89 -20.00
C THR A 246 -8.16 9.65 -19.77
N HIS A 247 -7.69 8.50 -20.23
CA HIS A 247 -8.38 7.21 -20.22
C HIS A 247 -7.59 6.20 -19.39
N TRP A 248 -8.31 5.32 -18.71
CA TRP A 248 -7.73 4.16 -18.02
C TRP A 248 -7.24 3.11 -19.03
N GLY A 249 -6.55 2.11 -18.53
CA GLY A 249 -6.01 0.99 -19.30
C GLY A 249 -4.56 1.20 -19.73
N VAL A 250 -3.88 0.08 -19.98
CA VAL A 250 -2.45 0.00 -20.25
C VAL A 250 -2.09 0.71 -21.57
N LYS A 251 -1.04 1.50 -21.57
CA LYS A 251 -0.58 2.26 -22.73
C LYS A 251 0.60 1.58 -23.41
N ARG A 252 0.74 1.84 -24.71
CA ARG A 252 1.81 1.24 -25.53
C ARG A 252 3.05 2.10 -25.62
N ASP A 253 2.93 3.39 -25.33
CA ASP A 253 4.06 4.29 -25.27
C ASP A 253 4.65 4.22 -23.87
N ILE A 254 5.73 3.46 -23.74
CA ILE A 254 6.50 3.24 -22.52
C ILE A 254 7.89 3.87 -22.65
N LEU A 255 8.65 3.94 -21.58
CA LEU A 255 10.03 4.43 -21.62
C LEU A 255 10.88 3.56 -22.54
N CYS A 256 11.77 4.20 -23.30
CA CYS A 256 12.67 3.52 -24.22
C CYS A 256 13.88 2.94 -23.50
N ALA A 257 13.94 1.64 -23.28
CA ALA A 257 15.05 0.98 -22.59
C ALA A 257 16.36 0.93 -23.40
N GLY A 258 16.35 1.34 -24.67
CA GLY A 258 17.54 1.40 -25.51
C GLY A 258 18.30 2.72 -25.45
N LYS A 259 17.74 3.76 -24.80
CA LYS A 259 18.34 5.11 -24.79
C LYS A 259 19.04 5.44 -23.47
N GLU A 260 20.28 5.86 -23.51
CA GLU A 260 21.03 6.36 -22.35
C GLU A 260 20.33 7.55 -21.66
N SER A 261 19.65 8.40 -22.44
CA SER A 261 18.88 9.53 -21.91
C SER A 261 17.72 9.08 -21.01
N THR A 262 17.15 7.90 -21.25
CA THR A 262 16.12 7.31 -20.39
C THR A 262 16.69 6.87 -19.05
N TYR A 263 17.83 6.16 -19.06
CA TYR A 263 18.52 5.79 -17.81
C TYR A 263 18.91 7.03 -17.01
N LYS A 264 19.45 8.06 -17.69
CA LYS A 264 19.79 9.32 -17.02
C LYS A 264 18.57 9.96 -16.36
N PHE A 265 17.42 10.01 -17.04
CA PHE A 265 16.18 10.52 -16.47
C PHE A 265 15.75 9.71 -15.24
N VAL A 266 15.74 8.38 -15.35
CA VAL A 266 15.36 7.50 -14.24
C VAL A 266 16.27 7.70 -13.04
N TYR A 267 17.59 7.75 -13.23
CA TYR A 267 18.53 7.95 -12.14
C TYR A 267 18.41 9.32 -11.50
N ASP A 268 18.20 10.37 -12.30
CA ASP A 268 17.99 11.73 -11.79
C ASP A 268 16.71 11.83 -10.94
N VAL A 269 15.64 11.14 -11.33
CA VAL A 269 14.39 11.05 -10.53
C VAL A 269 14.64 10.27 -9.23
N LEU A 270 15.32 9.13 -9.32
CA LEU A 270 15.63 8.29 -8.16
C LEU A 270 16.53 9.01 -7.15
N ASP A 271 17.50 9.84 -7.59
CA ASP A 271 18.32 10.63 -6.67
C ASP A 271 17.48 11.56 -5.79
N GLU A 272 16.47 12.24 -6.36
CA GLU A 272 15.58 13.10 -5.57
C GLU A 272 14.64 12.27 -4.68
N LEU A 273 14.16 11.12 -5.14
CA LEU A 273 13.34 10.21 -4.30
C LEU A 273 14.14 9.70 -3.09
N ILE A 274 15.39 9.29 -3.29
CA ILE A 274 16.24 8.76 -2.21
C ILE A 274 16.47 9.81 -1.10
N GLU A 275 16.53 11.09 -1.45
CA GLU A 275 16.66 12.19 -0.47
C GLU A 275 15.34 12.44 0.29
N LEU A 276 14.20 12.26 -0.37
CA LEU A 276 12.87 12.53 0.20
C LEU A 276 12.34 11.38 1.07
N PHE A 277 12.77 10.14 0.79
CA PHE A 277 12.27 8.93 1.47
C PHE A 277 13.38 8.23 2.26
N PRO A 278 13.56 8.56 3.54
CA PRO A 278 14.66 8.09 4.36
C PRO A 278 14.62 6.58 4.69
N ASP A 279 13.47 5.92 4.49
CA ASP A 279 13.36 4.46 4.64
C ASP A 279 14.18 3.69 3.61
N LYS A 280 14.61 4.35 2.52
CA LYS A 280 15.47 3.80 1.46
C LYS A 280 14.96 2.51 0.86
N ILE A 281 13.66 2.41 0.69
CA ILE A 281 12.98 1.34 -0.02
C ILE A 281 12.20 1.98 -1.15
N ILE A 282 12.48 1.60 -2.39
CA ILE A 282 11.82 2.16 -3.57
C ILE A 282 11.11 1.02 -4.32
N HIS A 283 9.84 1.23 -4.65
CA HIS A 283 9.13 0.37 -5.57
C HIS A 283 9.29 0.91 -6.99
N ILE A 284 9.76 0.07 -7.92
CA ILE A 284 10.10 0.47 -9.30
C ILE A 284 9.08 0.00 -10.34
N GLY A 285 7.91 -0.45 -9.90
CA GLY A 285 6.85 -0.94 -10.78
C GLY A 285 7.26 -2.18 -11.56
N GLY A 286 7.24 -2.12 -12.86
CA GLY A 286 7.70 -3.16 -13.78
C GLY A 286 6.58 -4.00 -14.40
N ASP A 287 5.33 -3.68 -14.11
CA ASP A 287 4.16 -4.36 -14.65
C ASP A 287 3.68 -3.75 -15.97
N GLU A 288 2.86 -4.50 -16.66
CA GLU A 288 2.05 -4.08 -17.80
C GLU A 288 2.81 -3.34 -18.94
N ALA A 289 4.11 -3.60 -19.08
CA ALA A 289 4.96 -2.99 -20.09
C ALA A 289 4.74 -3.62 -21.47
N PHE A 290 3.98 -2.96 -22.35
CA PHE A 290 3.78 -3.39 -23.72
C PHE A 290 5.00 -3.10 -24.60
N LYS A 291 5.63 -4.15 -25.14
CA LYS A 291 6.92 -4.11 -25.83
C LYS A 291 6.83 -3.94 -27.34
N GLU A 292 5.64 -3.70 -27.92
CA GLU A 292 5.45 -3.56 -29.36
C GLU A 292 6.30 -2.42 -29.95
N ARG A 293 6.50 -1.32 -29.20
CA ARG A 293 7.37 -0.23 -29.61
C ARG A 293 8.85 -0.62 -29.61
N TRP A 294 9.27 -1.43 -28.62
CA TRP A 294 10.65 -1.88 -28.52
C TRP A 294 11.05 -2.80 -29.67
N LYS A 295 10.10 -3.64 -30.18
CA LYS A 295 10.33 -4.55 -31.31
C LYS A 295 10.77 -3.87 -32.58
N ILE A 296 10.33 -2.62 -32.79
CA ILE A 296 10.63 -1.83 -33.99
C ILE A 296 11.50 -0.59 -33.69
N CYS A 297 11.93 -0.41 -32.46
CA CYS A 297 12.79 0.71 -32.06
C CYS A 297 14.25 0.39 -32.33
N PRO A 298 14.97 1.16 -33.18
CA PRO A 298 16.39 0.90 -33.46
C PRO A 298 17.27 0.89 -32.21
N ASP A 299 17.01 1.79 -31.24
CA ASP A 299 17.79 1.88 -30.01
C ASP A 299 17.57 0.65 -29.14
N CYS A 300 16.32 0.18 -28.97
CA CYS A 300 16.01 -1.04 -28.21
C CYS A 300 16.63 -2.29 -28.85
N GLN A 301 16.50 -2.42 -30.19
CA GLN A 301 17.08 -3.57 -30.93
C GLN A 301 18.62 -3.55 -30.88
N LYS A 302 19.22 -2.36 -30.91
CA LYS A 302 20.66 -2.20 -30.71
C LYS A 302 21.06 -2.63 -29.31
N ALA A 303 20.34 -2.20 -28.26
CA ALA A 303 20.61 -2.57 -26.87
C ALA A 303 20.48 -4.09 -26.65
N ILE A 304 19.48 -4.75 -27.23
CA ILE A 304 19.31 -6.21 -27.20
C ILE A 304 20.56 -6.88 -27.77
N LYS A 305 21.01 -6.45 -28.95
CA LYS A 305 22.17 -7.05 -29.62
C LYS A 305 23.48 -6.83 -28.84
N GLU A 306 23.72 -5.60 -28.38
CA GLU A 306 24.97 -5.22 -27.70
C GLU A 306 25.12 -5.90 -26.33
N ASN A 307 23.99 -6.20 -25.66
CA ASN A 307 24.00 -6.87 -24.36
C ASN A 307 23.72 -8.40 -24.45
N ASN A 308 23.73 -8.97 -25.67
CA ASN A 308 23.48 -10.40 -25.92
C ASN A 308 22.14 -10.90 -25.31
N LEU A 309 21.11 -10.08 -25.38
CA LEU A 309 19.75 -10.41 -24.91
C LEU A 309 19.00 -11.14 -26.03
N SER A 310 18.02 -11.98 -25.65
CA SER A 310 17.27 -12.82 -26.60
C SER A 310 15.93 -12.22 -27.03
N SER A 311 15.41 -11.27 -26.24
CA SER A 311 14.07 -10.72 -26.43
C SER A 311 13.88 -9.33 -25.80
N GLU A 312 12.73 -8.70 -26.07
CA GLU A 312 12.31 -7.46 -25.39
C GLU A 312 11.96 -7.71 -23.91
N ASP A 313 11.62 -8.95 -23.54
CA ASP A 313 11.42 -9.33 -22.15
C ASP A 313 12.75 -9.34 -21.41
N ASP A 314 13.80 -9.89 -22.03
CA ASP A 314 15.16 -9.80 -21.48
C ASP A 314 15.65 -8.36 -21.38
N LEU A 315 15.29 -7.51 -22.35
CA LEU A 315 15.61 -6.07 -22.29
C LEU A 315 14.93 -5.38 -21.11
N GLN A 316 13.67 -5.74 -20.80
CA GLN A 316 13.01 -5.23 -19.60
C GLN A 316 13.74 -5.69 -18.34
N MET A 317 14.10 -6.96 -18.23
CA MET A 317 14.83 -7.46 -17.06
C MET A 317 16.20 -6.80 -16.92
N TYR A 318 16.90 -6.58 -18.03
CA TYR A 318 18.13 -5.82 -18.05
C TYR A 318 17.94 -4.38 -17.55
N PHE A 319 16.88 -3.70 -18.01
CA PHE A 319 16.53 -2.35 -17.59
C PHE A 319 16.26 -2.30 -16.07
N MET A 320 15.42 -3.21 -15.56
CA MET A 320 15.10 -3.30 -14.13
C MET A 320 16.34 -3.64 -13.28
N SER A 321 17.23 -4.53 -13.77
CA SER A 321 18.48 -4.86 -13.09
C SER A 321 19.41 -3.65 -12.98
N LYS A 322 19.53 -2.84 -14.04
CA LYS A 322 20.34 -1.59 -14.01
C LYS A 322 19.82 -0.60 -12.99
N ILE A 323 18.50 -0.48 -12.87
CA ILE A 323 17.87 0.39 -11.87
C ILE A 323 18.13 -0.14 -10.45
N ASN A 324 17.97 -1.45 -10.24
CA ASN A 324 18.27 -2.08 -8.96
C ASN A 324 19.75 -1.88 -8.55
N ASP A 325 20.68 -2.10 -9.48
CA ASP A 325 22.11 -1.90 -9.23
C ASP A 325 22.41 -0.44 -8.83
N TYR A 326 21.73 0.51 -9.49
CA TYR A 326 21.83 1.92 -9.13
C TYR A 326 21.32 2.19 -7.73
N LEU A 327 20.11 1.75 -7.39
CA LEU A 327 19.51 1.88 -6.06
C LEU A 327 20.37 1.24 -4.98
N LYS A 328 20.86 0.04 -5.24
CA LYS A 328 21.77 -0.68 -4.33
C LYS A 328 23.08 0.07 -4.09
N SER A 329 23.65 0.72 -5.13
CA SER A 329 24.84 1.56 -4.99
C SER A 329 24.61 2.77 -4.08
N LYS A 330 23.35 3.20 -3.92
CA LYS A 330 22.92 4.29 -3.02
C LYS A 330 22.45 3.79 -1.64
N GLY A 331 22.57 2.49 -1.37
CA GLY A 331 22.15 1.86 -0.12
C GLY A 331 20.63 1.67 0.01
N CYS A 332 19.92 1.62 -1.11
CA CYS A 332 18.47 1.40 -1.14
C CYS A 332 18.11 -0.05 -1.44
N SER A 333 16.97 -0.49 -0.94
CA SER A 333 16.31 -1.75 -1.28
C SER A 333 15.26 -1.52 -2.36
N THR A 334 15.05 -2.53 -3.21
CA THR A 334 14.12 -2.47 -4.35
C THR A 334 12.96 -3.43 -4.17
N ILE A 335 11.76 -2.98 -4.52
CA ILE A 335 10.56 -3.81 -4.69
C ILE A 335 10.05 -3.62 -6.11
N MET A 336 9.43 -4.64 -6.72
CA MET A 336 8.78 -4.56 -8.02
C MET A 336 7.57 -5.49 -8.13
N TRP A 337 6.73 -5.28 -9.13
CA TRP A 337 5.64 -6.20 -9.47
C TRP A 337 6.20 -7.49 -10.09
N GLY A 338 5.92 -8.62 -9.44
CA GLY A 338 6.57 -9.89 -9.77
C GLY A 338 5.94 -10.73 -10.87
N ASN A 339 4.71 -10.42 -11.31
CA ASN A 339 3.93 -11.33 -12.14
C ASN A 339 4.11 -11.18 -13.66
N ASP A 340 4.45 -9.98 -14.14
CA ASP A 340 4.53 -9.69 -15.58
C ASP A 340 5.89 -10.00 -16.21
N THR A 341 6.76 -10.63 -15.45
CA THR A 341 8.11 -11.00 -15.86
C THR A 341 8.15 -12.42 -16.41
N ASP A 342 7.34 -12.73 -17.43
CA ASP A 342 7.38 -14.05 -18.06
C ASP A 342 8.68 -14.20 -18.86
N GLY A 343 9.47 -15.21 -18.54
CA GLY A 343 10.60 -15.70 -19.33
C GLY A 343 11.99 -15.44 -18.73
N ALA A 344 12.36 -14.20 -18.43
CA ALA A 344 13.76 -13.83 -18.10
C ALA A 344 14.02 -13.56 -16.60
N THR A 345 13.13 -13.98 -15.72
CA THR A 345 13.22 -13.67 -14.26
C THR A 345 14.48 -14.23 -13.60
N ASP A 346 15.08 -15.27 -14.18
CA ASP A 346 16.32 -15.86 -13.65
C ASP A 346 17.51 -14.88 -13.69
N ALA A 347 17.46 -13.87 -14.57
CA ALA A 347 18.46 -12.81 -14.67
C ALA A 347 18.31 -11.72 -13.60
N LEU A 348 17.15 -11.61 -12.94
CA LEU A 348 16.92 -10.64 -11.89
C LEU A 348 17.57 -11.08 -10.57
N SER A 349 18.25 -10.15 -9.91
CA SER A 349 18.76 -10.36 -8.56
C SER A 349 17.63 -10.69 -7.57
N THR A 350 17.91 -11.62 -6.66
CA THR A 350 16.93 -12.06 -5.65
C THR A 350 16.78 -11.10 -4.48
N ASP A 351 17.62 -10.07 -4.41
CA ASP A 351 17.48 -8.98 -3.45
C ASP A 351 16.34 -7.99 -3.78
N ILE A 352 15.80 -8.07 -5.02
CA ILE A 352 14.56 -7.37 -5.38
C ILE A 352 13.38 -8.15 -4.80
N ALA A 353 12.66 -7.56 -3.86
CA ALA A 353 11.43 -8.16 -3.35
C ALA A 353 10.30 -8.04 -4.39
N TRP A 354 9.36 -8.98 -4.38
CA TRP A 354 8.23 -8.96 -5.30
C TRP A 354 6.89 -8.77 -4.61
N THR A 355 6.05 -7.94 -5.21
CA THR A 355 4.61 -7.90 -4.95
C THR A 355 3.90 -8.83 -5.92
N VAL A 356 3.15 -9.80 -5.39
CA VAL A 356 2.48 -10.86 -6.17
C VAL A 356 0.99 -10.54 -6.29
N TYR A 357 0.52 -10.07 -7.47
CA TYR A 357 -0.84 -9.53 -7.63
C TYR A 357 -1.78 -10.37 -8.51
N LYS A 358 -1.28 -11.08 -9.51
CA LYS A 358 -2.12 -11.87 -10.44
C LYS A 358 -2.44 -13.26 -9.92
N PRO A 359 -3.68 -13.76 -10.15
CA PRO A 359 -4.03 -15.14 -9.81
C PRO A 359 -3.23 -16.18 -10.61
N ASN A 360 -2.60 -15.79 -11.73
CA ASN A 360 -1.81 -16.66 -12.60
C ASN A 360 -0.34 -16.82 -12.16
N CYS A 361 0.08 -16.21 -11.06
CA CYS A 361 1.34 -16.58 -10.44
C CYS A 361 1.15 -17.96 -9.82
N THR A 362 1.60 -18.98 -10.55
CA THR A 362 1.42 -20.37 -10.15
C THR A 362 2.19 -20.65 -8.87
N GLU A 363 1.72 -21.62 -8.10
CA GLU A 363 2.45 -22.08 -6.89
C GLU A 363 3.89 -22.48 -7.22
N ASP A 364 4.12 -23.09 -8.38
CA ASP A 364 5.47 -23.47 -8.83
C ASP A 364 6.37 -22.25 -9.04
N LYS A 365 5.84 -21.15 -9.60
CA LYS A 365 6.61 -19.90 -9.76
C LYS A 365 6.93 -19.28 -8.40
N ILE A 366 5.97 -19.25 -7.49
CA ILE A 366 6.16 -18.79 -6.11
C ILE A 366 7.25 -19.62 -5.43
N LYS A 367 7.14 -20.95 -5.45
CA LYS A 367 8.11 -21.87 -4.85
C LYS A 367 9.51 -21.66 -5.43
N LYS A 368 9.63 -21.57 -6.76
CA LYS A 368 10.91 -21.30 -7.43
C LYS A 368 11.57 -20.00 -6.94
N GLU A 369 10.82 -18.91 -6.78
CA GLU A 369 11.39 -17.65 -6.32
C GLU A 369 11.74 -17.68 -4.82
N LEU A 370 10.95 -18.38 -4.01
CA LEU A 370 11.26 -18.63 -2.60
C LEU A 370 12.54 -19.47 -2.42
N GLU A 371 12.71 -20.55 -3.21
CA GLU A 371 13.93 -21.37 -3.22
C GLU A 371 15.18 -20.56 -3.60
N ARG A 372 15.00 -19.51 -4.40
CA ARG A 372 16.06 -18.54 -4.74
C ARG A 372 16.33 -17.53 -3.62
N GLY A 373 15.51 -17.51 -2.55
CA GLY A 373 15.63 -16.60 -1.41
C GLY A 373 14.95 -15.23 -1.60
N ARG A 374 14.04 -15.10 -2.58
CA ARG A 374 13.32 -13.84 -2.82
C ARG A 374 12.22 -13.63 -1.79
N LYS A 375 12.11 -12.39 -1.30
CA LYS A 375 10.99 -11.98 -0.45
C LYS A 375 9.74 -11.70 -1.30
N LEU A 376 8.61 -12.27 -0.89
CA LEU A 376 7.34 -12.14 -1.61
C LEU A 376 6.27 -11.48 -0.72
N ILE A 377 5.58 -10.48 -1.28
CA ILE A 377 4.46 -9.78 -0.65
C ILE A 377 3.17 -10.19 -1.36
N ASN A 378 2.18 -10.63 -0.61
CA ASN A 378 0.89 -11.02 -1.16
C ASN A 378 0.02 -9.80 -1.43
N THR A 379 -0.14 -9.47 -2.71
CA THR A 379 -1.00 -8.40 -3.22
C THR A 379 -2.05 -8.94 -4.20
N ARG A 380 -2.41 -10.24 -4.09
CA ARG A 380 -3.37 -10.87 -5.01
C ARG A 380 -4.59 -9.98 -5.20
N ASN A 381 -4.95 -9.71 -6.45
CA ASN A 381 -6.06 -8.80 -6.76
C ASN A 381 -7.39 -9.23 -6.11
N ARG A 382 -7.53 -10.50 -5.78
CA ARG A 382 -8.56 -11.02 -4.90
C ARG A 382 -7.88 -11.83 -3.79
N PRO A 383 -8.04 -11.41 -2.52
CA PRO A 383 -9.03 -10.44 -2.01
C PRO A 383 -8.50 -9.02 -1.72
N TYR A 384 -7.26 -8.65 -2.10
CA TYR A 384 -6.58 -7.47 -1.53
C TYR A 384 -6.75 -6.16 -2.32
N TYR A 385 -7.34 -6.19 -3.55
CA TYR A 385 -7.67 -4.96 -4.27
C TYR A 385 -8.98 -4.36 -3.73
N LEU A 386 -8.87 -3.24 -3.04
CA LEU A 386 -9.97 -2.54 -2.37
C LEU A 386 -10.82 -1.69 -3.32
N ASP A 387 -10.32 -1.33 -4.50
CA ASP A 387 -11.07 -0.63 -5.56
C ASP A 387 -12.18 -1.49 -6.16
N PHE A 388 -12.09 -2.81 -6.07
CA PHE A 388 -13.14 -3.70 -6.55
C PHE A 388 -14.44 -3.53 -5.75
N PRO A 389 -15.60 -3.47 -6.47
CA PRO A 389 -16.88 -3.37 -5.79
C PRO A 389 -17.16 -4.62 -4.93
N TYR A 390 -17.92 -4.46 -3.87
CA TYR A 390 -18.29 -5.55 -2.96
C TYR A 390 -19.00 -6.74 -3.65
N GLY A 391 -19.64 -6.49 -4.80
CA GLY A 391 -20.18 -7.56 -5.62
C GLY A 391 -19.12 -8.46 -6.26
N TRP A 392 -17.92 -7.95 -6.44
CA TRP A 392 -16.79 -8.71 -6.98
C TRP A 392 -15.91 -9.29 -5.87
N THR A 393 -15.54 -8.49 -4.88
CA THR A 393 -14.76 -8.91 -3.71
C THR A 393 -15.54 -8.55 -2.43
N SER A 394 -16.27 -9.50 -1.87
CA SER A 394 -17.08 -9.30 -0.67
C SER A 394 -16.23 -9.38 0.60
N LEU A 395 -16.73 -8.80 1.70
CA LEU A 395 -16.11 -8.93 3.02
C LEU A 395 -15.85 -10.39 3.39
N LYS A 396 -16.81 -11.29 3.10
CA LYS A 396 -16.64 -12.73 3.37
C LYS A 396 -15.42 -13.32 2.68
N GLN A 397 -15.17 -12.97 1.40
CA GLN A 397 -14.00 -13.46 0.67
C GLN A 397 -12.70 -12.95 1.26
N VAL A 398 -12.68 -11.73 1.80
CA VAL A 398 -11.50 -11.18 2.49
C VAL A 398 -11.27 -11.89 3.81
N CYS A 399 -12.32 -12.09 4.63
CA CYS A 399 -12.20 -12.78 5.92
C CYS A 399 -11.77 -14.25 5.78
N ASP A 400 -12.24 -14.94 4.72
CA ASP A 400 -11.99 -16.38 4.53
C ASP A 400 -10.62 -16.63 3.81
N ASP A 401 -9.89 -15.59 3.42
CA ASP A 401 -8.53 -15.72 2.90
C ASP A 401 -7.55 -15.88 4.06
N ASN A 402 -6.58 -16.78 3.91
CA ASN A 402 -5.60 -17.03 4.97
C ASN A 402 -4.40 -16.08 4.96
N GLY A 403 -4.30 -15.21 3.96
CA GLY A 403 -3.21 -14.23 3.87
C GLY A 403 -1.89 -14.73 3.30
N ALA A 404 -1.57 -16.00 3.47
CA ALA A 404 -0.30 -16.57 3.02
C ALA A 404 -0.31 -16.88 1.51
N LEU A 405 0.87 -16.87 0.90
CA LEU A 405 1.09 -17.26 -0.50
C LEU A 405 1.16 -18.78 -0.67
N THR A 406 1.61 -19.49 0.37
CA THR A 406 1.69 -20.96 0.47
C THR A 406 1.04 -21.43 1.76
N GLU A 407 1.13 -22.71 2.08
CA GLU A 407 0.69 -23.26 3.37
C GLU A 407 1.59 -22.85 4.55
N ASN A 408 2.82 -22.42 4.24
CA ASN A 408 3.80 -21.97 5.24
C ASN A 408 3.81 -20.44 5.33
N ASP A 409 3.53 -19.89 6.51
CA ASP A 409 3.53 -18.44 6.76
C ASP A 409 4.89 -17.79 6.50
N ASP A 410 6.00 -18.50 6.76
CA ASP A 410 7.36 -17.99 6.55
C ASP A 410 7.70 -17.70 5.08
N ASP A 411 6.94 -18.29 4.14
CA ASP A 411 7.07 -18.05 2.72
C ASP A 411 6.47 -16.70 2.28
N THR A 412 5.75 -16.03 3.17
CA THR A 412 5.09 -14.76 2.90
C THR A 412 5.72 -13.67 3.75
N TRP A 413 6.43 -12.73 3.11
CA TRP A 413 6.99 -11.58 3.85
C TRP A 413 5.89 -10.69 4.41
N GLY A 414 4.76 -10.58 3.71
CA GLY A 414 3.62 -9.83 4.19
C GLY A 414 2.47 -9.74 3.21
N ILE A 415 1.50 -8.91 3.58
CA ILE A 415 0.27 -8.62 2.84
C ILE A 415 0.20 -7.14 2.52
N GLU A 416 -0.32 -6.81 1.33
CA GLU A 416 -0.61 -5.44 0.97
C GLU A 416 -2.02 -5.29 0.43
N ALA A 417 -2.79 -4.38 1.04
CA ALA A 417 -4.08 -3.94 0.54
C ALA A 417 -3.88 -2.84 -0.50
N CYS A 418 -4.42 -3.01 -1.71
CA CYS A 418 -4.21 -2.08 -2.81
C CYS A 418 -5.47 -1.24 -3.07
N MET A 419 -5.34 0.08 -3.02
CA MET A 419 -6.38 1.04 -3.41
C MET A 419 -6.00 1.72 -4.71
N TRP A 420 -6.31 1.08 -5.84
CA TRP A 420 -6.26 1.69 -7.16
C TRP A 420 -7.40 2.68 -7.33
N THR A 421 -7.18 3.77 -8.06
CA THR A 421 -8.12 4.89 -7.99
C THR A 421 -8.78 5.26 -9.31
N GLU A 422 -8.72 4.45 -10.36
CA GLU A 422 -9.38 4.72 -11.66
C GLU A 422 -10.87 5.10 -11.50
N TYR A 423 -11.53 4.48 -10.53
CA TYR A 423 -12.96 4.68 -10.24
C TYR A 423 -13.21 5.22 -8.83
N VAL A 424 -12.17 5.77 -8.17
CA VAL A 424 -12.21 6.23 -6.77
C VAL A 424 -11.79 7.70 -6.68
N PRO A 425 -12.66 8.64 -7.09
CA PRO A 425 -12.30 10.04 -7.30
C PRO A 425 -12.25 10.90 -6.03
N ASN A 426 -12.53 10.36 -4.85
CA ASN A 426 -12.57 11.12 -3.59
C ASN A 426 -12.55 10.21 -2.35
N MET A 427 -12.24 10.80 -1.20
CA MET A 427 -12.17 10.11 0.11
C MET A 427 -13.45 9.37 0.48
N LYS A 428 -14.63 9.96 0.23
CA LYS A 428 -15.91 9.29 0.54
C LYS A 428 -16.04 7.95 -0.16
N LYS A 429 -15.62 7.86 -1.43
CA LYS A 429 -15.65 6.60 -2.18
C LYS A 429 -14.54 5.65 -1.72
N LEU A 430 -13.35 6.18 -1.45
CA LEU A 430 -12.22 5.44 -0.93
C LEU A 430 -12.59 4.74 0.39
N GLU A 431 -13.06 5.50 1.37
CA GLU A 431 -13.46 4.95 2.67
C GLU A 431 -14.56 3.90 2.55
N PHE A 432 -15.59 4.16 1.73
CA PHE A 432 -16.67 3.20 1.48
C PHE A 432 -16.16 1.86 0.93
N LEU A 433 -15.15 1.89 0.06
CA LEU A 433 -14.57 0.68 -0.52
C LEU A 433 -13.55 0.01 0.43
N THR A 434 -12.84 0.81 1.20
CA THR A 434 -11.86 0.32 2.18
C THR A 434 -12.54 -0.39 3.36
N PHE A 435 -13.60 0.19 3.91
CA PHE A 435 -14.21 -0.33 5.13
C PHE A 435 -15.56 -1.02 4.88
N PRO A 436 -15.76 -2.22 5.47
CA PRO A 436 -14.99 -2.85 6.57
C PRO A 436 -13.84 -3.79 6.13
N ARG A 437 -13.54 -3.93 4.82
CA ARG A 437 -12.55 -4.91 4.32
C ARG A 437 -11.14 -4.72 4.91
N LEU A 438 -10.71 -3.48 5.16
CA LEU A 438 -9.40 -3.22 5.77
C LEU A 438 -9.27 -3.86 7.15
N GLY A 439 -10.34 -3.86 7.95
CA GLY A 439 -10.35 -4.57 9.23
C GLY A 439 -10.13 -6.07 9.07
N ALA A 440 -10.75 -6.70 8.07
CA ALA A 440 -10.53 -8.12 7.79
C ALA A 440 -9.10 -8.40 7.26
N ILE A 441 -8.58 -7.52 6.39
CA ILE A 441 -7.19 -7.65 5.91
C ILE A 441 -6.20 -7.47 7.07
N SER A 442 -6.49 -6.58 8.00
CA SER A 442 -5.63 -6.40 9.19
C SER A 442 -5.57 -7.66 10.06
N GLU A 443 -6.69 -8.38 10.20
CA GLU A 443 -6.69 -9.67 10.89
C GLU A 443 -5.87 -10.74 10.16
N ASN A 444 -5.97 -10.82 8.82
CA ASN A 444 -5.13 -11.72 8.03
C ASN A 444 -3.64 -11.40 8.16
N ALA A 445 -3.31 -10.12 8.29
CA ALA A 445 -1.92 -9.64 8.33
C ALA A 445 -1.29 -9.69 9.73
N TRP A 446 -2.10 -9.51 10.77
CA TRP A 446 -1.63 -9.39 12.15
C TRP A 446 -1.89 -10.64 13.00
N SER A 447 -3.14 -11.16 12.97
CA SER A 447 -3.59 -12.20 13.88
C SER A 447 -3.08 -13.60 13.46
N PRO A 448 -2.97 -14.57 14.37
CA PRO A 448 -2.56 -15.92 14.04
C PRO A 448 -3.43 -16.55 12.95
N ASN A 449 -2.81 -17.41 12.13
CA ASN A 449 -3.52 -18.14 11.08
C ASN A 449 -4.73 -18.90 11.66
N GLY A 450 -5.84 -18.87 10.92
CA GLY A 450 -7.10 -19.52 11.31
C GLY A 450 -8.00 -18.71 12.28
N THR A 451 -7.54 -17.54 12.77
CA THR A 451 -8.38 -16.65 13.60
C THR A 451 -9.24 -15.70 12.78
N ALA A 452 -8.75 -15.25 11.63
CA ALA A 452 -9.45 -14.36 10.71
C ALA A 452 -10.52 -15.13 9.90
N THR A 453 -11.65 -15.45 10.51
CA THR A 453 -12.79 -16.08 9.83
C THR A 453 -13.94 -15.09 9.69
N PHE A 454 -14.81 -15.31 8.68
CA PHE A 454 -15.99 -14.48 8.51
C PHE A 454 -16.88 -14.46 9.76
N GLN A 455 -17.07 -15.61 10.42
CA GLN A 455 -17.89 -15.66 11.64
C GLN A 455 -17.27 -14.84 12.78
N ASN A 456 -15.97 -15.00 13.03
CA ASN A 456 -15.26 -14.21 14.05
C ASN A 456 -15.33 -12.71 13.77
N PHE A 457 -15.28 -12.30 12.50
CA PHE A 457 -15.43 -10.90 12.13
C PHE A 457 -16.85 -10.39 12.40
N ILE A 458 -17.90 -11.18 12.04
CA ILE A 458 -19.30 -10.81 12.28
C ILE A 458 -19.59 -10.66 13.76
N ASP A 459 -19.05 -11.52 14.60
CA ASP A 459 -19.22 -11.46 16.07
C ASP A 459 -18.65 -10.17 16.67
N LYS A 460 -17.67 -9.54 16.00
CA LYS A 460 -17.04 -8.26 16.36
C LYS A 460 -17.60 -7.04 15.62
N ALA A 461 -18.45 -7.25 14.61
CA ALA A 461 -18.84 -6.21 13.65
C ALA A 461 -19.46 -4.97 14.33
N ASP A 462 -20.37 -5.16 15.29
CA ASP A 462 -21.03 -4.02 15.97
C ASP A 462 -20.02 -3.11 16.69
N SER A 463 -19.06 -3.70 17.38
CA SER A 463 -17.97 -2.94 18.05
C SER A 463 -17.06 -2.26 17.04
N TYR A 464 -16.79 -2.94 15.93
CA TYR A 464 -15.96 -2.39 14.86
C TYR A 464 -16.65 -1.21 14.15
N TYR A 465 -17.94 -1.31 13.83
CA TYR A 465 -18.67 -0.19 13.24
C TYR A 465 -18.76 1.01 14.20
N LYS A 466 -18.93 0.80 15.51
CA LYS A 466 -18.84 1.88 16.51
C LYS A 466 -17.46 2.55 16.50
N LEU A 467 -16.38 1.79 16.33
CA LEU A 467 -15.03 2.36 16.18
C LEU A 467 -14.94 3.23 14.93
N LEU A 468 -15.46 2.77 13.78
CA LEU A 468 -15.49 3.55 12.54
C LEU A 468 -16.31 4.83 12.67
N ASP A 469 -17.43 4.79 13.40
CA ASP A 469 -18.28 5.97 13.69
C ASP A 469 -17.52 7.02 14.52
N VAL A 470 -16.75 6.61 15.53
CA VAL A 470 -15.92 7.53 16.34
C VAL A 470 -14.90 8.28 15.48
N TYR A 471 -14.36 7.65 14.45
CA TYR A 471 -13.44 8.26 13.50
C TYR A 471 -14.14 8.92 12.30
N ASN A 472 -15.48 8.98 12.31
CA ASN A 472 -16.30 9.56 11.24
C ASN A 472 -15.90 9.00 9.85
N ILE A 473 -15.72 7.67 9.75
CA ILE A 473 -15.36 6.97 8.51
C ILE A 473 -16.63 6.63 7.73
N ASN A 474 -16.63 6.94 6.43
CA ASN A 474 -17.73 6.58 5.53
C ASN A 474 -17.61 5.13 5.05
N TYR A 475 -18.01 4.18 5.84
CA TYR A 475 -17.92 2.73 5.56
C TYR A 475 -19.11 2.15 4.80
N ALA A 476 -18.93 0.97 4.21
CA ALA A 476 -20.03 0.17 3.65
C ALA A 476 -20.77 -0.56 4.78
N PRO A 477 -22.11 -0.38 4.92
CA PRO A 477 -22.89 -1.19 5.85
C PRO A 477 -22.77 -2.68 5.55
N LEU A 478 -22.86 -3.53 6.57
CA LEU A 478 -22.65 -4.98 6.46
C LEU A 478 -23.46 -5.62 5.32
N LYS A 479 -24.71 -5.20 5.13
CA LYS A 479 -25.58 -5.68 4.04
C LYS A 479 -24.99 -5.38 2.63
N LYS A 480 -24.26 -4.29 2.47
CA LYS A 480 -23.57 -3.94 1.21
C LYS A 480 -22.21 -4.63 1.10
N ALA A 481 -21.51 -4.78 2.22
CA ALA A 481 -20.23 -5.48 2.26
C ALA A 481 -20.37 -7.00 2.04
N CYS A 482 -21.54 -7.57 2.36
CA CYS A 482 -21.90 -8.97 2.15
C CYS A 482 -23.12 -9.08 1.20
N PRO A 483 -22.97 -8.76 -0.08
CA PRO A 483 -24.11 -8.69 -1.01
C PRO A 483 -24.69 -10.08 -1.31
N SER A 484 -26.00 -10.10 -1.60
CA SER A 484 -26.70 -11.30 -2.06
C SER A 484 -26.14 -11.81 -3.40
N PHE A 485 -26.39 -13.07 -3.72
CA PHE A 485 -25.95 -13.70 -4.98
C PHE A 485 -26.38 -12.92 -6.23
N ILE A 486 -27.63 -12.44 -6.27
CA ILE A 486 -28.17 -11.66 -7.39
C ILE A 486 -27.38 -10.35 -7.56
N TYR A 487 -27.12 -9.65 -6.48
CA TYR A 487 -26.36 -8.40 -6.52
C TYR A 487 -24.88 -8.63 -6.92
N LYS A 488 -24.27 -9.72 -6.44
CA LYS A 488 -22.92 -10.12 -6.87
C LYS A 488 -22.84 -10.32 -8.37
N HIS A 489 -23.81 -11.03 -8.95
CA HIS A 489 -23.86 -11.29 -10.39
C HIS A 489 -24.06 -10.01 -11.19
N ALA A 490 -25.02 -9.17 -10.82
CA ALA A 490 -25.30 -7.90 -11.49
C ALA A 490 -24.10 -6.93 -11.41
N SER A 491 -23.50 -6.82 -10.25
CA SER A 491 -22.29 -5.98 -10.03
C SER A 491 -21.10 -6.48 -10.84
N SER A 492 -20.88 -7.79 -10.91
CA SER A 492 -19.83 -8.40 -11.71
C SER A 492 -20.00 -8.14 -13.21
N VAL A 493 -21.22 -8.29 -13.73
CA VAL A 493 -21.53 -8.01 -15.14
C VAL A 493 -21.34 -6.52 -15.46
N TRP A 494 -21.82 -5.63 -14.57
CA TRP A 494 -21.69 -4.20 -14.73
C TRP A 494 -20.22 -3.76 -14.73
N PHE A 495 -19.42 -4.24 -13.78
CA PHE A 495 -18.00 -3.92 -13.65
C PHE A 495 -17.22 -4.44 -14.87
N LYS A 496 -17.42 -5.70 -15.26
CA LYS A 496 -16.80 -6.27 -16.47
C LYS A 496 -17.10 -5.45 -17.72
N ARG A 497 -18.37 -5.08 -17.94
CA ARG A 497 -18.74 -4.25 -19.09
C ARG A 497 -18.06 -2.89 -19.10
N ARG A 498 -17.86 -2.31 -17.91
CA ARG A 498 -17.26 -0.98 -17.79
C ARG A 498 -15.75 -1.01 -17.98
N VAL A 499 -15.06 -1.98 -17.43
CA VAL A 499 -13.60 -2.15 -17.53
C VAL A 499 -13.22 -2.65 -18.93
N PHE A 500 -13.80 -3.74 -19.42
CA PHE A 500 -13.35 -4.37 -20.67
C PHE A 500 -13.89 -3.73 -21.96
N HIS A 501 -15.01 -3.04 -21.90
CA HIS A 501 -15.58 -2.46 -23.13
C HIS A 501 -14.85 -1.18 -23.59
N TRP A 502 -14.29 -0.42 -22.67
CA TRP A 502 -13.55 0.81 -22.99
C TRP A 502 -12.07 0.55 -23.30
N GLU A 503 -11.43 -0.37 -22.62
CA GLU A 503 -10.01 -0.70 -22.84
C GLU A 503 -9.79 -1.32 -24.23
N GLY A 504 -10.62 -2.28 -24.63
CA GLY A 504 -10.48 -2.98 -25.91
C GLY A 504 -10.67 -2.08 -27.15
N ILE A 505 -11.56 -1.09 -27.09
CA ILE A 505 -11.83 -0.20 -28.21
C ILE A 505 -10.68 0.80 -28.42
N HIS A 506 -10.14 1.37 -27.37
CA HIS A 506 -9.04 2.35 -27.47
C HIS A 506 -7.73 1.70 -27.91
N ILE A 507 -7.42 0.50 -27.46
CA ILE A 507 -6.26 -0.29 -27.90
C ILE A 507 -6.34 -0.54 -29.42
N PHE A 508 -7.53 -0.84 -29.96
CA PHE A 508 -7.72 -1.12 -31.39
C PHE A 508 -7.52 0.11 -32.28
N PHE A 509 -8.01 1.29 -31.87
CA PHE A 509 -7.87 2.52 -32.65
C PHE A 509 -6.46 3.10 -32.65
N ASP A 510 -5.73 2.96 -31.55
CA ASP A 510 -4.35 3.46 -31.46
C ASP A 510 -3.38 2.64 -32.33
N ASN A 511 -3.66 1.34 -32.53
CA ASN A 511 -2.88 0.46 -33.42
C ASN A 511 -2.86 0.92 -34.87
N LYS A 512 -4.04 1.23 -35.45
CA LYS A 512 -4.14 1.64 -36.86
C LYS A 512 -3.37 2.92 -37.16
N LYS A 513 -3.36 3.86 -36.19
CA LYS A 513 -2.67 5.14 -36.36
C LYS A 513 -1.15 4.99 -36.32
N VAL A 514 -0.64 4.05 -35.56
CA VAL A 514 0.81 3.79 -35.40
C VAL A 514 1.38 2.94 -36.52
N GLU A 515 0.63 1.94 -37.01
CA GLU A 515 1.02 1.18 -38.21
C GLU A 515 1.14 2.08 -39.42
N SER A 516 0.30 3.13 -39.54
CA SER A 516 0.40 4.12 -40.60
C SER A 516 1.63 5.04 -40.46
N MET A 517 2.04 5.36 -39.22
CA MET A 517 3.23 6.19 -38.94
C MET A 517 4.54 5.40 -39.12
N ALA A 518 4.57 4.12 -38.71
CA ALA A 518 5.74 3.25 -38.91
C ALA A 518 6.01 3.03 -40.43
N LYS A 519 4.97 2.99 -41.24
CA LYS A 519 5.11 2.90 -42.72
C LYS A 519 5.66 4.18 -43.33
N ASN A 520 5.44 5.35 -42.72
CA ASN A 520 5.89 6.63 -43.24
C ASN A 520 7.31 7.00 -42.77
N THR A 521 7.87 6.37 -41.71
CA THR A 521 9.25 6.58 -41.24
C THR A 521 10.28 5.65 -41.90
N VAL A 522 9.85 4.69 -42.71
CA VAL A 522 10.73 3.77 -43.46
C VAL A 522 10.97 4.28 -44.91
N THR A 523 10.34 5.38 -45.29
CA THR A 523 10.43 5.94 -46.65
C THR A 523 11.10 7.32 -46.77
N ASP A 524 11.80 7.80 -45.71
CA ASP A 524 12.68 8.99 -45.77
C ASP A 524 14.12 8.66 -45.40
#